data_bce5664fa1f5e49b529dd1d7698d6f80
#
_entry.id   bce5664fa1f5e49b529dd1d7698d6f80
#
_cell.length_a   1.000
_cell.length_b   1.000
_cell.length_c   1.000
_cell.angle_alpha   90.00
_cell.angle_beta   90.00
_cell.angle_gamma   90.00
#
_symmetry.space_group_name_H-M   'P 1'
#
loop_
_entity.id
_entity.type
_entity.pdbx_description
1 polymer ?
#
loop_
_entity_poly.entity_id
_entity_poly.type
_entity_poly.pdbx_seq_one_letter_code
_entity_poly.pdbx_strand_id
1 'polypeptide(L)'
;MSAIGNIPLPRNEPVKSYAPGTPERAELQGTIRTLGETVTPIPTVINGEHRFDTAAKGVFSPQRHRHRVADLHGVEPGALDGAIRGAVAAQRDWAAMRFEDRAAVFLRAAELLAGPWRQRINAATLLGQGKTPHQAEIDAACELIDFLRFNVHYAERLLHEQPSSSDNAWNRLDHRPLEG
;
A
#
# COMPACT_ATOMS: atom_id res chain seq x y z
N MET A 1 23.03 14.31 20.79
CA MET A 1 22.40 15.14 19.73
C MET A 1 22.32 14.25 18.50
N SER A 2 21.13 14.03 17.99
CA SER A 2 20.96 13.16 16.83
C SER A 2 21.09 14.01 15.56
N ALA A 3 21.83 13.51 14.56
CA ALA A 3 21.84 14.11 13.23
C ALA A 3 20.41 14.06 12.64
N ILE A 4 20.06 15.07 11.86
CA ILE A 4 18.85 15.04 11.03
C ILE A 4 19.20 14.26 9.78
N GLY A 5 18.57 13.10 9.60
CA GLY A 5 18.73 12.31 8.38
C GLY A 5 18.01 12.97 7.22
N ASN A 6 18.53 12.77 6.02
CA ASN A 6 17.83 13.14 4.78
C ASN A 6 17.28 11.87 4.13
N ILE A 7 16.02 11.91 3.74
CA ILE A 7 15.42 10.84 2.97
C ILE A 7 15.98 10.88 1.54
N PRO A 8 16.39 9.75 0.96
CA PRO A 8 16.88 9.72 -0.41
C PRO A 8 15.87 10.29 -1.40
N LEU A 9 16.34 11.04 -2.41
CA LEU A 9 15.47 11.52 -3.48
C LEU A 9 14.81 10.33 -4.17
N PRO A 10 13.48 10.35 -4.29
CA PRO A 10 12.75 9.26 -4.93
C PRO A 10 13.05 9.21 -6.43
N ARG A 11 12.98 8.01 -6.98
CA ARG A 11 13.05 7.76 -8.42
C ARG A 11 11.86 6.92 -8.80
N ASN A 12 11.29 7.20 -9.98
CA ASN A 12 10.22 6.40 -10.53
C ASN A 12 10.64 4.94 -10.68
N GLU A 13 9.74 4.05 -10.37
CA GLU A 13 9.94 2.62 -10.54
C GLU A 13 10.02 2.28 -12.03
N PRO A 14 11.06 1.55 -12.49
CA PRO A 14 11.14 1.16 -13.88
C PRO A 14 9.98 0.25 -14.31
N VAL A 15 9.31 0.64 -15.39
CA VAL A 15 8.23 -0.14 -16.00
C VAL A 15 8.81 -1.35 -16.73
N LYS A 16 8.39 -2.56 -16.35
CA LYS A 16 8.80 -3.81 -17.01
C LYS A 16 7.98 -4.05 -18.27
N SER A 17 8.61 -4.59 -19.31
CA SER A 17 7.98 -4.71 -20.62
C SER A 17 7.07 -5.92 -20.79
N TYR A 18 7.35 -7.00 -20.07
CA TYR A 18 6.69 -8.31 -20.24
C TYR A 18 6.77 -8.85 -21.67
N ALA A 19 7.82 -8.46 -22.42
CA ALA A 19 8.07 -8.90 -23.78
C ALA A 19 8.27 -10.43 -23.86
N PRO A 20 8.02 -11.06 -25.02
CA PRO A 20 8.29 -12.49 -25.19
C PRO A 20 9.74 -12.85 -24.80
N GLY A 21 9.92 -13.89 -24.00
CA GLY A 21 11.21 -14.38 -23.58
C GLY A 21 11.80 -13.69 -22.33
N THR A 22 11.16 -12.67 -21.79
CA THR A 22 11.64 -12.00 -20.57
C THR A 22 11.32 -12.79 -19.30
N PRO A 23 12.20 -12.74 -18.28
CA PRO A 23 11.97 -13.44 -17.00
C PRO A 23 10.72 -12.93 -16.28
N GLU A 24 10.47 -11.61 -16.26
CA GLU A 24 9.29 -11.02 -15.63
C GLU A 24 7.97 -11.53 -16.24
N ARG A 25 7.96 -11.83 -17.56
CA ARG A 25 6.81 -12.45 -18.22
C ARG A 25 6.59 -13.88 -17.73
N ALA A 26 7.65 -14.67 -17.62
CA ALA A 26 7.58 -16.05 -17.15
C ALA A 26 7.09 -16.11 -15.69
N GLU A 27 7.61 -15.23 -14.83
CA GLU A 27 7.19 -15.09 -13.43
C GLU A 27 5.72 -14.70 -13.33
N LEU A 28 5.27 -13.69 -14.08
CA LEU A 28 3.88 -13.27 -14.10
C LEU A 28 2.94 -14.39 -14.54
N GLN A 29 3.29 -15.09 -15.62
CA GLN A 29 2.51 -16.23 -16.11
C GLN A 29 2.40 -17.35 -15.07
N GLY A 30 3.48 -17.65 -14.37
CA GLY A 30 3.50 -18.62 -13.26
C GLY A 30 2.58 -18.18 -12.13
N THR A 31 2.67 -16.91 -11.73
CA THR A 31 1.86 -16.34 -10.65
C THR A 31 0.37 -16.30 -10.99
N ILE A 32 0.02 -15.96 -12.25
CA ILE A 32 -1.38 -15.99 -12.73
C ILE A 32 -1.96 -17.41 -12.64
N ARG A 33 -1.18 -18.44 -13.03
CA ARG A 33 -1.65 -19.84 -12.90
C ARG A 33 -1.91 -20.18 -11.44
N THR A 34 -0.94 -19.96 -10.57
CA THR A 34 -1.05 -20.30 -9.14
C THR A 34 -2.22 -19.58 -8.48
N LEU A 35 -2.37 -18.29 -8.69
CA LEU A 35 -3.50 -17.53 -8.13
C LEU A 35 -4.83 -17.89 -8.77
N GLY A 36 -4.84 -18.23 -10.06
CA GLY A 36 -6.06 -18.63 -10.77
C GLY A 36 -6.58 -20.02 -10.41
N GLU A 37 -5.73 -20.90 -9.90
CA GLU A 37 -6.08 -22.25 -9.46
C GLU A 37 -6.57 -22.30 -8.01
N THR A 38 -6.42 -21.20 -7.27
CA THR A 38 -6.73 -21.14 -5.83
C THR A 38 -7.76 -20.05 -5.55
N VAL A 39 -8.85 -20.40 -4.85
CA VAL A 39 -9.77 -19.38 -4.34
C VAL A 39 -9.14 -18.75 -3.10
N THR A 40 -8.76 -17.48 -3.18
CA THR A 40 -8.09 -16.77 -2.10
C THR A 40 -9.11 -16.27 -1.06
N PRO A 41 -9.05 -16.69 0.21
CA PRO A 41 -9.88 -16.09 1.24
C PRO A 41 -9.39 -14.66 1.55
N ILE A 42 -10.31 -13.69 1.49
CA ILE A 42 -10.03 -12.29 1.80
C ILE A 42 -10.75 -11.93 3.09
N PRO A 43 -10.03 -11.85 4.23
CA PRO A 43 -10.62 -11.45 5.49
C PRO A 43 -10.85 -9.94 5.55
N THR A 44 -11.72 -9.50 6.45
CA THR A 44 -11.64 -8.16 7.01
C THR A 44 -10.49 -8.11 8.02
N VAL A 45 -9.69 -7.04 8.00
CA VAL A 45 -8.59 -6.86 8.95
C VAL A 45 -8.93 -5.69 9.87
N ILE A 46 -9.08 -5.97 11.17
CA ILE A 46 -9.37 -4.97 12.19
C ILE A 46 -8.37 -5.13 13.34
N ASN A 47 -7.69 -4.06 13.70
CA ASN A 47 -6.68 -4.05 14.77
C ASN A 47 -5.58 -5.12 14.59
N GLY A 48 -5.22 -5.41 13.32
CA GLY A 48 -4.22 -6.44 12.98
C GLY A 48 -4.75 -7.88 12.97
N GLU A 49 -6.02 -8.12 13.30
CA GLU A 49 -6.63 -9.44 13.31
C GLU A 49 -7.39 -9.73 12.01
N HIS A 50 -7.16 -10.92 11.45
CA HIS A 50 -7.92 -11.42 10.31
C HIS A 50 -9.27 -11.97 10.78
N ARG A 51 -10.36 -11.43 10.24
CA ARG A 51 -11.73 -11.78 10.61
C ARG A 51 -12.51 -12.32 9.41
N PHE A 52 -13.25 -13.39 9.66
CA PHE A 52 -14.11 -14.08 8.69
C PHE A 52 -15.55 -14.10 9.19
N ASP A 53 -16.02 -12.98 9.76
CA ASP A 53 -17.25 -12.90 10.54
C ASP A 53 -18.52 -13.09 9.71
N THR A 54 -18.49 -12.71 8.41
CA THR A 54 -19.66 -12.83 7.53
C THR A 54 -19.52 -14.00 6.56
N ALA A 55 -20.64 -14.43 5.99
CA ALA A 55 -20.63 -15.38 4.89
C ALA A 55 -19.81 -14.84 3.72
N ALA A 56 -19.01 -15.72 3.12
CA ALA A 56 -18.16 -15.35 2.00
C ALA A 56 -18.96 -14.92 0.77
N LYS A 57 -18.60 -13.78 0.19
CA LYS A 57 -19.07 -13.33 -1.11
C LYS A 57 -18.05 -13.68 -2.17
N GLY A 58 -18.43 -14.52 -3.16
CA GLY A 58 -17.55 -14.91 -4.27
C GLY A 58 -17.13 -13.70 -5.12
N VAL A 59 -15.83 -13.60 -5.39
CA VAL A 59 -15.24 -12.66 -6.35
C VAL A 59 -14.91 -13.45 -7.62
N PHE A 60 -15.38 -13.00 -8.77
CA PHE A 60 -15.23 -13.68 -10.04
C PHE A 60 -14.40 -12.85 -11.01
N SER A 61 -13.61 -13.53 -11.83
CA SER A 61 -12.83 -12.89 -12.89
C SER A 61 -13.76 -12.24 -13.92
N PRO A 62 -13.54 -10.96 -14.29
CA PRO A 62 -14.38 -10.28 -15.31
C PRO A 62 -14.22 -10.87 -16.71
N GLN A 63 -13.10 -11.56 -17.01
CA GLN A 63 -12.88 -12.25 -18.30
C GLN A 63 -13.51 -13.65 -18.34
N ARG A 64 -13.75 -14.24 -17.14
CA ARG A 64 -14.27 -15.61 -16.99
C ARG A 64 -15.31 -15.64 -15.88
N HIS A 65 -16.55 -15.30 -16.17
CA HIS A 65 -17.63 -15.06 -15.18
C HIS A 65 -17.95 -16.28 -14.27
N ARG A 66 -17.50 -17.47 -14.62
CA ARG A 66 -17.62 -18.67 -13.76
C ARG A 66 -16.35 -18.97 -12.98
N HIS A 67 -15.29 -18.20 -13.18
CA HIS A 67 -14.01 -18.40 -12.50
C HIS A 67 -13.98 -17.58 -11.23
N ARG A 68 -14.20 -18.24 -10.11
CA ARG A 68 -14.10 -17.66 -8.77
C ARG A 68 -12.63 -17.55 -8.39
N VAL A 69 -12.18 -16.35 -8.10
CA VAL A 69 -10.78 -16.05 -7.78
C VAL A 69 -10.56 -15.77 -6.30
N ALA A 70 -11.62 -15.33 -5.60
CA ALA A 70 -11.52 -15.07 -4.16
C ALA A 70 -12.87 -15.19 -3.44
N ASP A 71 -12.77 -15.26 -2.12
CA ASP A 71 -13.86 -15.24 -1.16
C ASP A 71 -13.71 -14.03 -0.24
N LEU A 72 -14.53 -13.01 -0.47
CA LEU A 72 -14.51 -11.80 0.33
C LEU A 72 -15.43 -11.95 1.55
N HIS A 73 -14.85 -11.76 2.73
CA HIS A 73 -15.61 -11.66 3.98
C HIS A 73 -15.79 -10.19 4.36
N GLY A 74 -17.02 -9.79 4.61
CA GLY A 74 -17.37 -8.44 5.04
C GLY A 74 -17.17 -8.25 6.54
N VAL A 75 -17.50 -7.05 6.99
CA VAL A 75 -17.47 -6.68 8.41
C VAL A 75 -18.86 -6.77 9.00
N GLU A 76 -18.98 -7.35 10.19
CA GLU A 76 -20.22 -7.26 10.98
C GLU A 76 -20.44 -5.81 11.47
N PRO A 77 -21.66 -5.26 11.39
CA PRO A 77 -21.93 -3.87 11.77
C PRO A 77 -21.41 -3.51 13.17
N GLY A 78 -21.52 -4.41 14.14
CA GLY A 78 -21.01 -4.20 15.50
C GLY A 78 -19.49 -4.14 15.64
N ALA A 79 -18.74 -4.61 14.65
CA ALA A 79 -17.27 -4.54 14.65
C ALA A 79 -16.73 -3.17 14.21
N LEU A 80 -17.54 -2.35 13.53
CA LEU A 80 -17.13 -1.04 13.01
C LEU A 80 -16.73 -0.08 14.15
N ASP A 81 -17.53 0.00 15.21
CA ASP A 81 -17.19 0.82 16.38
C ASP A 81 -15.87 0.39 17.03
N GLY A 82 -15.61 -0.92 17.05
CA GLY A 82 -14.33 -1.47 17.52
C GLY A 82 -13.15 -1.04 16.65
N ALA A 83 -13.34 -1.03 15.33
CA ALA A 83 -12.31 -0.57 14.38
C ALA A 83 -12.00 0.93 14.57
N ILE A 84 -13.04 1.78 14.71
CA ILE A 84 -12.89 3.22 14.97
C ILE A 84 -12.15 3.46 16.29
N ARG A 85 -12.57 2.82 17.38
CA ARG A 85 -11.90 2.96 18.67
C ARG A 85 -10.44 2.48 18.61
N GLY A 86 -10.15 1.40 17.88
CA GLY A 86 -8.82 0.89 17.68
C GLY A 86 -7.92 1.87 16.93
N ALA A 87 -8.45 2.51 15.87
CA ALA A 87 -7.72 3.53 15.10
C ALA A 87 -7.41 4.75 15.98
N VAL A 88 -8.40 5.26 16.75
CA VAL A 88 -8.20 6.38 17.69
C VAL A 88 -7.17 6.04 18.77
N ALA A 89 -7.19 4.83 19.31
CA ALA A 89 -6.21 4.40 20.30
C ALA A 89 -4.79 4.31 19.73
N ALA A 90 -4.63 3.81 18.50
CA ALA A 90 -3.35 3.69 17.85
C ALA A 90 -2.75 5.04 17.42
N GLN A 91 -3.60 6.05 17.20
CA GLN A 91 -3.20 7.38 16.75
C GLN A 91 -2.14 8.02 17.67
N ARG A 92 -2.26 7.86 18.98
CA ARG A 92 -1.34 8.45 19.95
C ARG A 92 0.10 7.96 19.77
N ASP A 93 0.27 6.64 19.65
CA ASP A 93 1.61 6.03 19.52
C ASP A 93 2.19 6.31 18.14
N TRP A 94 1.37 6.25 17.08
CA TRP A 94 1.78 6.61 15.73
C TRP A 94 2.21 8.07 15.63
N ALA A 95 1.48 8.99 16.27
CA ALA A 95 1.81 10.42 16.31
C ALA A 95 3.10 10.71 17.06
N ALA A 96 3.41 9.92 18.11
CA ALA A 96 4.63 10.05 18.89
C ALA A 96 5.88 9.47 18.21
N MET A 97 5.70 8.63 17.18
CA MET A 97 6.82 8.08 16.41
C MET A 97 7.56 9.20 15.68
N ARG A 98 8.89 9.09 15.62
CA ARG A 98 9.71 9.98 14.79
C ARG A 98 9.29 9.89 13.34
N PHE A 99 9.44 10.98 12.60
CA PHE A 99 9.08 11.01 11.18
C PHE A 99 9.82 9.95 10.37
N GLU A 100 11.13 9.78 10.62
CA GLU A 100 11.97 8.82 9.91
C GLU A 100 11.51 7.37 10.13
N ASP A 101 11.05 7.04 11.33
CA ASP A 101 10.55 5.69 11.66
C ASP A 101 9.23 5.41 10.93
N ARG A 102 8.33 6.39 10.87
CA ARG A 102 7.10 6.29 10.07
C ARG A 102 7.40 6.20 8.56
N ALA A 103 8.32 7.02 8.07
CA ALA A 103 8.78 7.00 6.69
C ALA A 103 9.36 5.64 6.29
N ALA A 104 10.14 5.01 7.18
CA ALA A 104 10.74 3.70 6.94
C ALA A 104 9.69 2.61 6.67
N VAL A 105 8.51 2.67 7.29
CA VAL A 105 7.40 1.73 7.03
C VAL A 105 6.96 1.80 5.55
N PHE A 106 6.74 3.01 5.02
CA PHE A 106 6.31 3.22 3.64
C PHE A 106 7.41 2.87 2.64
N LEU A 107 8.65 3.24 2.91
CA LEU A 107 9.78 2.88 2.06
C LEU A 107 9.99 1.37 2.04
N ARG A 108 9.83 0.68 3.17
CA ARG A 108 9.90 -0.79 3.22
C ARG A 108 8.76 -1.44 2.43
N ALA A 109 7.55 -0.89 2.48
CA ALA A 109 6.43 -1.35 1.66
C ALA A 109 6.73 -1.18 0.16
N ALA A 110 7.32 -0.05 -0.25
CA ALA A 110 7.75 0.18 -1.62
C ALA A 110 8.75 -0.89 -2.10
N GLU A 111 9.76 -1.22 -1.29
CA GLU A 111 10.76 -2.25 -1.63
C GLU A 111 10.15 -3.66 -1.74
N LEU A 112 9.20 -3.99 -0.87
CA LEU A 112 8.49 -5.27 -0.95
C LEU A 112 7.66 -5.36 -2.24
N LEU A 113 6.98 -4.28 -2.62
CA LEU A 113 6.19 -4.21 -3.85
C LEU A 113 7.08 -4.22 -5.10
N ALA A 114 8.19 -3.51 -5.10
CA ALA A 114 9.14 -3.50 -6.23
C ALA A 114 9.82 -4.86 -6.44
N GLY A 115 9.95 -5.65 -5.39
CA GLY A 115 10.57 -6.96 -5.39
C GLY A 115 9.55 -8.12 -5.35
N PRO A 116 9.48 -8.86 -4.22
CA PRO A 116 8.79 -10.16 -4.16
C PRO A 116 7.27 -10.11 -4.37
N TRP A 117 6.64 -8.97 -4.16
CA TRP A 117 5.19 -8.81 -4.30
C TRP A 117 4.74 -8.29 -5.67
N ARG A 118 5.68 -7.85 -6.53
CA ARG A 118 5.35 -7.23 -7.81
C ARG A 118 4.48 -8.11 -8.70
N GLN A 119 4.88 -9.33 -8.93
CA GLN A 119 4.12 -10.22 -9.81
C GLN A 119 2.80 -10.66 -9.18
N ARG A 120 2.76 -10.72 -7.86
CA ARG A 120 1.53 -11.10 -7.13
C ARG A 120 0.46 -10.01 -7.26
N ILE A 121 0.81 -8.74 -7.07
CA ILE A 121 -0.15 -7.63 -7.24
C ILE A 121 -0.61 -7.49 -8.69
N ASN A 122 0.32 -7.63 -9.66
CA ASN A 122 -0.01 -7.61 -11.07
C ASN A 122 -0.96 -8.75 -11.45
N ALA A 123 -0.65 -9.98 -11.06
CA ALA A 123 -1.52 -11.14 -11.34
C ALA A 123 -2.90 -11.01 -10.71
N ALA A 124 -3.00 -10.51 -9.47
CA ALA A 124 -4.28 -10.25 -8.82
C ALA A 124 -5.10 -9.19 -9.57
N THR A 125 -4.44 -8.16 -10.07
CA THR A 125 -5.06 -7.10 -10.88
C THR A 125 -5.56 -7.61 -12.23
N LEU A 126 -4.79 -8.47 -12.92
CA LEU A 126 -5.25 -9.12 -14.15
C LEU A 126 -6.47 -9.99 -13.91
N LEU A 127 -6.42 -10.84 -12.87
CA LEU A 127 -7.49 -11.81 -12.58
C LEU A 127 -8.77 -11.14 -12.07
N GLY A 128 -8.63 -10.13 -11.20
CA GLY A 128 -9.76 -9.51 -10.51
C GLY A 128 -10.34 -8.26 -11.20
N GLN A 129 -9.55 -7.55 -12.01
CA GLN A 129 -9.96 -6.31 -12.66
C GLN A 129 -9.98 -6.40 -14.19
N GLY A 130 -9.45 -7.45 -14.78
CA GLY A 130 -9.41 -7.62 -16.23
C GLY A 130 -8.40 -6.75 -16.97
N LYS A 131 -7.44 -6.18 -16.26
CA LYS A 131 -6.38 -5.35 -16.85
C LYS A 131 -5.39 -6.19 -17.65
N THR A 132 -4.76 -5.58 -18.66
CA THR A 132 -3.62 -6.18 -19.37
C THR A 132 -2.35 -6.17 -18.49
N PRO A 133 -1.33 -6.97 -18.82
CA PRO A 133 -0.05 -6.94 -18.08
C PRO A 133 0.56 -5.54 -17.99
N HIS A 134 0.51 -4.77 -19.09
CA HIS A 134 1.06 -3.41 -19.12
C HIS A 134 0.27 -2.44 -18.22
N GLN A 135 -1.05 -2.50 -18.24
CA GLN A 135 -1.90 -1.69 -17.36
C GLN A 135 -1.67 -2.05 -15.89
N ALA A 136 -1.61 -3.35 -15.54
CA ALA A 136 -1.36 -3.76 -14.17
C ALA A 136 0.04 -3.33 -13.69
N GLU A 137 1.05 -3.43 -14.56
CA GLU A 137 2.41 -2.98 -14.25
C GLU A 137 2.47 -1.49 -13.90
N ILE A 138 1.78 -0.65 -14.68
CA ILE A 138 1.73 0.80 -14.41
C ILE A 138 0.88 1.07 -13.17
N ASP A 139 -0.39 0.69 -13.19
CA ASP A 139 -1.38 1.15 -12.22
C ASP A 139 -1.24 0.44 -10.85
N ALA A 140 -0.94 -0.87 -10.86
CA ALA A 140 -0.92 -1.65 -9.61
C ALA A 140 0.48 -1.75 -9.00
N ALA A 141 1.54 -1.81 -9.79
CA ALA A 141 2.90 -1.89 -9.28
C ALA A 141 3.60 -0.53 -9.26
N CYS A 142 3.92 0.04 -10.43
CA CYS A 142 4.77 1.23 -10.51
C CYS A 142 4.17 2.43 -9.80
N GLU A 143 2.90 2.77 -10.02
CA GLU A 143 2.26 3.91 -9.36
C GLU A 143 2.23 3.76 -7.84
N LEU A 144 1.83 2.60 -7.33
CA LEU A 144 1.78 2.38 -5.88
C LEU A 144 3.17 2.48 -5.24
N ILE A 145 4.18 1.91 -5.88
CA ILE A 145 5.58 2.01 -5.42
C ILE A 145 6.02 3.47 -5.41
N ASP A 146 5.74 4.19 -6.50
CA ASP A 146 6.09 5.60 -6.63
C ASP A 146 5.37 6.46 -5.58
N PHE A 147 4.07 6.28 -5.38
CA PHE A 147 3.33 6.99 -4.32
C PHE A 147 3.95 6.77 -2.94
N LEU A 148 4.34 5.54 -2.60
CA LEU A 148 4.97 5.25 -1.32
C LEU A 148 6.33 5.96 -1.17
N ARG A 149 7.12 6.08 -2.23
CA ARG A 149 8.41 6.77 -2.21
C ARG A 149 8.27 8.28 -2.25
N PHE A 150 7.48 8.80 -3.18
CA PHE A 150 7.33 10.25 -3.41
C PHE A 150 6.57 10.94 -2.28
N ASN A 151 5.53 10.30 -1.73
CA ASN A 151 4.78 10.91 -0.61
C ASN A 151 5.62 11.02 0.66
N VAL A 152 6.55 10.10 0.92
CA VAL A 152 7.53 10.23 2.00
C VAL A 152 8.42 11.46 1.79
N HIS A 153 8.93 11.65 0.57
CA HIS A 153 9.74 12.81 0.22
C HIS A 153 8.95 14.13 0.33
N TYR A 154 7.71 14.16 -0.16
CA TYR A 154 6.88 15.36 -0.05
C TYR A 154 6.48 15.66 1.40
N ALA A 155 6.24 14.65 2.23
CA ALA A 155 6.00 14.84 3.64
C ALA A 155 7.23 15.43 4.35
N GLU A 156 8.45 14.98 4.03
CA GLU A 156 9.68 15.59 4.53
C GLU A 156 9.78 17.08 4.14
N ARG A 157 9.51 17.39 2.87
CA ARG A 157 9.49 18.80 2.41
C ARG A 157 8.50 19.64 3.17
N LEU A 158 7.26 19.17 3.38
CA LEU A 158 6.25 19.87 4.16
C LEU A 158 6.72 20.18 5.58
N LEU A 159 7.47 19.29 6.22
CA LEU A 159 8.03 19.51 7.55
C LEU A 159 9.16 20.56 7.55
N HIS A 160 9.85 20.75 6.42
CA HIS A 160 10.89 21.77 6.28
C HIS A 160 10.34 23.15 5.85
N GLU A 161 9.12 23.21 5.32
CA GLU A 161 8.46 24.47 4.96
C GLU A 161 8.00 25.19 6.23
N GLN A 162 8.80 26.14 6.68
CA GLN A 162 8.57 26.89 7.90
C GLN A 162 8.34 28.37 7.62
N PRO A 163 7.51 29.07 8.43
CA PRO A 163 7.30 30.50 8.29
C PRO A 163 8.59 31.28 8.60
N SER A 164 8.70 32.46 8.01
CA SER A 164 9.82 33.37 8.31
C SER A 164 9.78 33.81 9.76
N SER A 165 10.94 33.82 10.41
CA SER A 165 11.16 34.40 11.74
C SER A 165 11.71 35.82 11.60
N SER A 166 11.54 36.66 12.63
CA SER A 166 12.14 37.97 12.72
C SER A 166 13.14 38.00 13.86
N ASP A 167 13.87 39.11 14.03
CA ASP A 167 14.86 39.29 15.10
C ASP A 167 14.27 39.11 16.51
N ASN A 168 12.96 39.39 16.66
CA ASN A 168 12.26 39.37 17.94
C ASN A 168 11.23 38.22 18.07
N ALA A 169 11.05 37.39 17.04
CA ALA A 169 10.05 36.34 17.04
C ALA A 169 10.52 35.11 16.24
N TRP A 170 10.55 33.99 16.92
CA TRP A 170 10.80 32.70 16.28
C TRP A 170 9.48 32.02 15.92
N ASN A 171 9.16 31.94 14.64
CA ASN A 171 7.92 31.35 14.14
C ASN A 171 8.14 29.90 13.74
N ARG A 172 7.18 29.05 14.09
CA ARG A 172 7.17 27.63 13.74
C ARG A 172 5.78 27.16 13.38
N LEU A 173 5.68 26.34 12.33
CA LEU A 173 4.49 25.60 11.96
C LEU A 173 4.60 24.17 12.47
N ASP A 174 3.65 23.76 13.29
CA ASP A 174 3.53 22.38 13.76
C ASP A 174 2.34 21.69 13.08
N HIS A 175 2.60 20.59 12.40
CA HIS A 175 1.57 19.73 11.86
C HIS A 175 1.01 18.81 12.94
N ARG A 176 -0.27 18.94 13.23
CA ARG A 176 -0.94 18.06 14.18
C ARG A 176 -1.43 16.78 13.48
N PRO A 177 -1.31 15.62 14.14
CA PRO A 177 -1.91 14.39 13.63
C PRO A 177 -3.42 14.49 13.58
N LEU A 178 -4.02 13.83 12.58
CA LEU A 178 -5.48 13.68 12.50
C LEU A 178 -5.96 12.69 13.57
N GLU A 179 -7.23 12.79 13.94
CA GLU A 179 -7.88 11.83 14.84
C GLU A 179 -8.26 10.57 14.06
N GLY A 180 -7.78 9.40 14.51
CA GLY A 180 -8.15 8.09 13.96
C GLY A 180 -7.37 7.63 12.75
#